data_525c29f6c6c678b18073e34de69a1118
#
_entry.id   525c29f6c6c678b18073e34de69a1118
#
_cell.length_a   1.000
_cell.length_b   1.000
_cell.length_c   1.000
_cell.angle_alpha   90.00
_cell.angle_beta   90.00
_cell.angle_gamma   90.00
#
_symmetry.space_group_name_H-M   'P 1'
#
loop_
_entity.id
_entity.type
_entity.pdbx_description
1 polymer ?
#
loop_
_entity_poly.entity_id
_entity_poly.type
_entity_poly.pdbx_seq_one_letter_code
_entity_poly.pdbx_strand_id
1 'polypeptide(L)'
;MMTISEDFLFRLEKYGGIMIKKVTFDRIELDESEAYFLYLVQNHGFEIATSFFKKEIKAGKLERVLLLNIYSDNNIEGSSKNPDETLQNARKHVAKLKKHNILSFPLELVIYPSMYCDLKCGFCFLANREDRNAKPAKDWERILRQAKDNGVLSVSILGGEPTRYFDIDNLLIACEELKIKTTITTNAQLIKKSTVEILAKSKYITPVLSLQTLDPKLNFELMGVRPDRQIKLAKYFKEVGKKCRINAVYTKQSYEQIIELVDFCIENKIDRFSVANYSEVTGYTKIKKKYDLSDLRRLNEYVTDYITQREANLNFATEGCHLFTAYPELINNSIEFSEFDEMYYGCRAKYTKMEIMSNGDILPCIAFLGVNQTKQNAFEKDLLDVWYDDPLYGGIRSFRTKNSRCLSCGLLKICEGGCYVNLIKEKSPKYFRDPVCNL
;
A
#
# COMPACT_ATOMS: atom_id res chain seq x y z
N MET A 1 -31.88 8.21 4.70
CA MET A 1 -31.66 8.32 3.24
C MET A 1 -30.77 7.15 2.81
N MET A 2 -31.19 6.38 1.84
CA MET A 2 -30.43 5.24 1.35
C MET A 2 -29.22 5.74 0.52
N THR A 3 -28.02 5.40 0.96
CA THR A 3 -26.73 5.78 0.35
C THR A 3 -25.80 4.57 0.28
N ILE A 4 -24.56 4.77 -0.18
CA ILE A 4 -23.55 3.70 -0.17
C ILE A 4 -23.18 3.37 1.29
N SER A 5 -23.20 2.07 1.62
CA SER A 5 -22.83 1.56 2.95
C SER A 5 -21.41 1.97 3.35
N GLU A 6 -21.20 2.25 4.64
CA GLU A 6 -19.89 2.56 5.21
C GLU A 6 -18.84 1.42 5.04
N ASP A 7 -19.29 0.20 4.76
CA ASP A 7 -18.40 -0.94 4.50
C ASP A 7 -17.64 -0.83 3.18
N PHE A 8 -18.08 0.08 2.33
CA PHE A 8 -17.47 0.30 1.02
C PHE A 8 -16.80 1.67 0.94
N LEU A 9 -15.75 1.74 0.14
CA LEU A 9 -15.18 2.97 -0.36
C LEU A 9 -15.53 3.10 -1.82
N PHE A 10 -16.16 4.20 -2.19
CA PHE A 10 -16.38 4.57 -3.58
C PHE A 10 -15.51 5.78 -3.95
N ARG A 11 -14.90 5.75 -5.13
CA ARG A 11 -14.10 6.85 -5.67
C ARG A 11 -14.37 7.02 -7.16
N LEU A 12 -14.49 8.28 -7.59
CA LEU A 12 -14.41 8.63 -9.00
C LEU A 12 -12.95 8.51 -9.48
N GLU A 13 -12.75 7.86 -10.63
CA GLU A 13 -11.44 7.66 -11.22
C GLU A 13 -11.46 8.01 -12.71
N LYS A 14 -10.28 8.07 -13.34
CA LYS A 14 -10.15 8.46 -14.77
C LYS A 14 -10.92 7.56 -15.74
N TYR A 15 -11.17 6.31 -15.40
CA TYR A 15 -11.91 5.32 -16.20
C TYR A 15 -13.40 5.22 -15.81
N GLY A 16 -13.88 6.04 -14.91
CA GLY A 16 -15.22 6.04 -14.34
C GLY A 16 -15.17 6.04 -12.83
N GLY A 17 -15.00 4.89 -12.23
CA GLY A 17 -14.88 4.79 -10.77
C GLY A 17 -14.42 3.43 -10.28
N ILE A 18 -14.20 3.36 -8.97
CA ILE A 18 -13.89 2.14 -8.26
C ILE A 18 -14.68 2.05 -6.97
N MET A 19 -15.21 0.88 -6.69
CA MET A 19 -15.77 0.54 -5.40
C MET A 19 -14.95 -0.58 -4.76
N ILE A 20 -14.61 -0.42 -3.49
CA ILE A 20 -13.76 -1.34 -2.75
C ILE A 20 -14.44 -1.68 -1.42
N LYS A 21 -14.58 -2.97 -1.13
CA LYS A 21 -15.02 -3.45 0.17
C LYS A 21 -13.88 -3.33 1.17
N LYS A 22 -14.05 -2.50 2.20
CA LYS A 22 -12.97 -2.10 3.13
C LYS A 22 -12.35 -3.27 3.90
N VAL A 23 -13.09 -4.33 4.15
CA VAL A 23 -12.63 -5.48 4.94
C VAL A 23 -11.82 -6.46 4.08
N THR A 24 -12.36 -6.85 2.91
CA THR A 24 -11.79 -7.89 2.05
C THR A 24 -10.90 -7.34 0.95
N PHE A 25 -11.04 -6.06 0.59
CA PHE A 25 -10.44 -5.38 -0.57
C PHE A 25 -10.94 -5.89 -1.91
N ASP A 26 -12.05 -6.65 -1.92
CA ASP A 26 -12.74 -6.94 -3.16
C ASP A 26 -13.12 -5.63 -3.84
N ARG A 27 -12.83 -5.55 -5.12
CA ARG A 27 -13.03 -4.34 -5.91
C ARG A 27 -13.97 -4.57 -7.07
N ILE A 28 -14.67 -3.51 -7.43
CA ILE A 28 -15.52 -3.44 -8.62
C ILE A 28 -15.10 -2.19 -9.37
N GLU A 29 -14.61 -2.36 -10.58
CA GLU A 29 -14.39 -1.25 -11.50
C GLU A 29 -15.71 -0.85 -12.14
N LEU A 30 -15.96 0.44 -12.21
CA LEU A 30 -17.21 1.03 -12.65
C LEU A 30 -16.97 1.84 -13.91
N ASP A 31 -17.86 1.71 -14.89
CA ASP A 31 -17.87 2.62 -16.02
C ASP A 31 -18.33 4.03 -15.60
N GLU A 32 -18.26 4.99 -16.51
CA GLU A 32 -18.62 6.37 -16.20
C GLU A 32 -20.09 6.53 -15.77
N SER A 33 -21.02 5.79 -16.38
CA SER A 33 -22.44 5.88 -16.04
C SER A 33 -22.72 5.33 -14.64
N GLU A 34 -22.15 4.19 -14.31
CA GLU A 34 -22.21 3.57 -13.00
C GLU A 34 -21.59 4.46 -11.93
N ALA A 35 -20.40 5.01 -12.23
CA ALA A 35 -19.68 5.89 -11.31
C ALA A 35 -20.43 7.19 -11.03
N TYR A 36 -20.98 7.85 -12.05
CA TYR A 36 -21.78 9.07 -11.84
C TYR A 36 -23.08 8.79 -11.12
N PHE A 37 -23.74 7.66 -11.39
CA PHE A 37 -24.90 7.24 -10.62
C PHE A 37 -24.57 7.08 -9.13
N LEU A 38 -23.52 6.31 -8.81
CA LEU A 38 -23.11 6.10 -7.42
C LEU A 38 -22.61 7.38 -6.75
N TYR A 39 -22.00 8.28 -7.50
CA TYR A 39 -21.63 9.60 -6.98
C TYR A 39 -22.86 10.43 -6.56
N LEU A 40 -23.94 10.36 -7.35
CA LEU A 40 -25.21 10.98 -6.94
C LEU A 40 -25.83 10.25 -5.75
N VAL A 41 -25.81 8.92 -5.70
CA VAL A 41 -26.30 8.16 -4.54
C VAL A 41 -25.59 8.60 -3.27
N GLN A 42 -24.26 8.76 -3.32
CA GLN A 42 -23.46 9.17 -2.16
C GLN A 42 -23.81 10.59 -1.68
N ASN A 43 -24.09 11.51 -2.59
CA ASN A 43 -24.30 12.92 -2.27
C ASN A 43 -25.77 13.30 -2.06
N HIS A 44 -26.71 12.63 -2.72
CA HIS A 44 -28.13 13.01 -2.77
C HIS A 44 -29.09 11.86 -2.43
N GLY A 45 -28.58 10.64 -2.25
CA GLY A 45 -29.38 9.45 -1.97
C GLY A 45 -29.90 8.73 -3.21
N PHE A 46 -30.31 7.49 -2.99
CA PHE A 46 -30.68 6.53 -4.04
C PHE A 46 -31.90 6.98 -4.87
N GLU A 47 -32.93 7.54 -4.22
CA GLU A 47 -34.15 7.98 -4.89
C GLU A 47 -33.91 9.12 -5.88
N ILE A 48 -33.09 10.10 -5.50
CA ILE A 48 -32.73 11.21 -6.38
C ILE A 48 -31.89 10.70 -7.54
N ALA A 49 -30.88 9.86 -7.27
CA ALA A 49 -30.05 9.28 -8.30
C ALA A 49 -30.86 8.45 -9.32
N THR A 50 -31.78 7.60 -8.86
CA THR A 50 -32.64 6.81 -9.76
C THR A 50 -33.57 7.68 -10.60
N SER A 51 -34.08 8.78 -10.04
CA SER A 51 -34.89 9.75 -10.77
C SER A 51 -34.09 10.43 -11.89
N PHE A 52 -32.84 10.74 -11.61
CA PHE A 52 -31.93 11.40 -12.56
C PHE A 52 -31.51 10.50 -13.71
N PHE A 53 -31.24 9.22 -13.43
CA PHE A 53 -30.71 8.23 -14.38
C PHE A 53 -31.82 7.29 -14.98
N LYS A 54 -33.06 7.75 -15.03
CA LYS A 54 -34.20 6.93 -15.55
C LYS A 54 -33.96 6.36 -16.95
N LYS A 55 -33.29 7.08 -17.83
CA LYS A 55 -33.03 6.65 -19.21
C LYS A 55 -31.99 5.51 -19.23
N GLU A 56 -30.91 5.67 -18.48
CA GLU A 56 -29.82 4.72 -18.34
C GLU A 56 -30.31 3.40 -17.68
N ILE A 57 -31.16 3.53 -16.65
CA ILE A 57 -31.81 2.37 -15.98
C ILE A 57 -32.70 1.61 -16.96
N LYS A 58 -33.56 2.31 -17.71
CA LYS A 58 -34.41 1.68 -18.74
C LYS A 58 -33.61 1.00 -19.86
N ALA A 59 -32.42 1.50 -20.15
CA ALA A 59 -31.50 0.94 -21.14
C ALA A 59 -30.66 -0.21 -20.59
N GLY A 60 -30.83 -0.63 -19.32
CA GLY A 60 -30.06 -1.71 -18.67
C GLY A 60 -28.61 -1.36 -18.30
N LYS A 61 -28.19 -0.10 -18.51
CA LYS A 61 -26.78 0.31 -18.29
C LYS A 61 -26.35 0.31 -16.82
N LEU A 62 -27.27 0.34 -15.88
CA LEU A 62 -27.03 0.40 -14.44
C LEU A 62 -27.48 -0.87 -13.69
N GLU A 63 -27.87 -1.92 -14.42
CA GLU A 63 -28.39 -3.15 -13.83
C GLU A 63 -27.41 -3.74 -12.78
N ARG A 64 -26.12 -3.79 -13.12
CA ARG A 64 -25.07 -4.31 -12.22
C ARG A 64 -25.03 -3.57 -10.89
N VAL A 65 -24.95 -2.25 -10.90
CA VAL A 65 -24.85 -1.46 -9.66
C VAL A 65 -26.14 -1.39 -8.87
N LEU A 66 -27.29 -1.52 -9.52
CA LEU A 66 -28.59 -1.60 -8.84
C LEU A 66 -28.78 -2.91 -8.06
N LEU A 67 -28.14 -4.00 -8.53
CA LEU A 67 -28.20 -5.33 -7.89
C LEU A 67 -27.15 -5.54 -6.82
N LEU A 68 -26.16 -4.63 -6.69
CA LEU A 68 -25.13 -4.75 -5.66
C LEU A 68 -25.73 -4.52 -4.26
N ASN A 69 -25.33 -5.39 -3.31
CA ASN A 69 -25.68 -5.21 -1.89
C ASN A 69 -24.71 -4.21 -1.21
N ILE A 70 -24.73 -2.97 -1.70
CA ILE A 70 -23.83 -1.90 -1.28
C ILE A 70 -24.55 -0.71 -0.63
N TYR A 71 -25.88 -0.76 -0.59
CA TYR A 71 -26.70 0.34 -0.10
C TYR A 71 -27.13 0.10 1.35
N SER A 72 -27.21 1.17 2.14
CA SER A 72 -27.73 1.16 3.49
C SER A 72 -28.45 2.47 3.80
N ASP A 73 -29.37 2.44 4.75
CA ASP A 73 -29.97 3.65 5.30
C ASP A 73 -28.97 4.34 6.22
N ASN A 74 -28.53 5.51 5.81
CA ASN A 74 -27.61 6.34 6.58
C ASN A 74 -28.27 7.68 6.91
N ASN A 75 -28.04 8.16 8.12
CA ASN A 75 -28.44 9.50 8.55
C ASN A 75 -27.43 10.54 8.01
N ILE A 76 -27.34 10.67 6.69
CA ILE A 76 -26.48 11.67 6.04
C ILE A 76 -27.38 12.85 5.63
N GLU A 77 -26.99 14.05 6.01
CA GLU A 77 -27.55 15.28 5.42
C GLU A 77 -27.17 15.31 3.94
N GLY A 78 -28.17 15.36 3.07
CA GLY A 78 -27.96 15.47 1.63
C GLY A 78 -27.16 16.72 1.28
N SER A 79 -26.40 16.67 0.21
CA SER A 79 -25.70 17.85 -0.31
C SER A 79 -26.71 18.99 -0.56
N SER A 80 -26.39 20.19 -0.10
CA SER A 80 -27.15 21.41 -0.40
C SER A 80 -27.05 21.83 -1.87
N LYS A 81 -26.16 21.23 -2.64
CA LYS A 81 -25.94 21.49 -4.07
C LYS A 81 -27.04 20.85 -4.91
N ASN A 82 -27.33 21.47 -6.06
CA ASN A 82 -28.20 20.88 -7.07
C ASN A 82 -27.54 19.59 -7.65
N PRO A 83 -28.29 18.48 -7.88
CA PRO A 83 -27.78 17.27 -8.50
C PRO A 83 -27.06 17.47 -9.85
N ASP A 84 -27.54 18.40 -10.71
CA ASP A 84 -26.88 18.76 -11.96
C ASP A 84 -25.49 19.37 -11.73
N GLU A 85 -25.37 20.27 -10.75
CA GLU A 85 -24.09 20.89 -10.38
C GLU A 85 -23.13 19.83 -9.84
N THR A 86 -23.62 18.90 -9.03
CA THR A 86 -22.86 17.77 -8.50
C THR A 86 -22.30 16.91 -9.61
N LEU A 87 -23.10 16.57 -10.65
CA LEU A 87 -22.64 15.79 -11.81
C LEU A 87 -21.65 16.57 -12.68
N GLN A 88 -21.87 17.88 -12.87
CA GLN A 88 -20.91 18.70 -13.61
C GLN A 88 -19.54 18.74 -12.93
N ASN A 89 -19.52 18.84 -11.61
CA ASN A 89 -18.29 18.79 -10.82
C ASN A 89 -17.61 17.42 -10.93
N ALA A 90 -18.37 16.32 -10.86
CA ALA A 90 -17.86 14.97 -11.07
C ALA A 90 -17.21 14.81 -12.47
N ARG A 91 -17.88 15.29 -13.53
CA ARG A 91 -17.34 15.24 -14.90
C ARG A 91 -16.06 16.06 -15.06
N LYS A 92 -16.00 17.25 -14.47
CA LYS A 92 -14.77 18.08 -14.45
C LYS A 92 -13.64 17.36 -13.72
N HIS A 93 -13.94 16.72 -12.60
CA HIS A 93 -12.96 15.95 -11.83
C HIS A 93 -12.40 14.79 -12.65
N VAL A 94 -13.24 13.94 -13.24
CA VAL A 94 -12.83 12.82 -14.10
C VAL A 94 -12.02 13.31 -15.30
N ALA A 95 -12.41 14.42 -15.93
CA ALA A 95 -11.64 15.01 -17.03
C ALA A 95 -10.23 15.46 -16.60
N LYS A 96 -10.09 16.02 -15.38
CA LYS A 96 -8.77 16.34 -14.78
C LYS A 96 -7.93 15.08 -14.60
N LEU A 97 -8.51 13.99 -14.06
CA LEU A 97 -7.81 12.72 -13.85
C LEU A 97 -7.34 12.11 -15.19
N LYS A 98 -8.20 12.12 -16.22
CA LYS A 98 -7.84 11.65 -17.57
C LYS A 98 -6.67 12.44 -18.16
N LYS A 99 -6.71 13.77 -18.04
CA LYS A 99 -5.64 14.65 -18.53
C LYS A 99 -4.29 14.33 -17.89
N HIS A 100 -4.26 14.06 -16.59
CA HIS A 100 -3.03 13.77 -15.85
C HIS A 100 -2.66 12.28 -15.83
N ASN A 101 -3.53 11.40 -16.29
CA ASN A 101 -3.37 9.94 -16.26
C ASN A 101 -3.04 9.41 -14.86
N ILE A 102 -3.85 9.74 -13.86
CA ILE A 102 -3.63 9.42 -12.45
C ILE A 102 -4.92 8.94 -11.77
N LEU A 103 -4.75 8.29 -10.62
CA LEU A 103 -5.86 8.07 -9.68
C LEU A 103 -6.20 9.36 -8.93
N SER A 104 -7.42 9.44 -8.43
CA SER A 104 -7.92 10.61 -7.68
C SER A 104 -7.07 10.93 -6.46
N PHE A 105 -6.53 9.91 -5.79
CA PHE A 105 -5.58 10.03 -4.67
C PHE A 105 -4.81 8.71 -4.53
N PRO A 106 -3.68 8.63 -3.80
CA PRO A 106 -3.03 7.37 -3.46
C PRO A 106 -3.98 6.38 -2.77
N LEU A 107 -3.78 5.09 -3.02
CA LEU A 107 -4.51 4.04 -2.31
C LEU A 107 -3.88 3.76 -0.95
N GLU A 108 -2.59 3.97 -0.84
CA GLU A 108 -1.82 3.77 0.39
C GLU A 108 -1.03 5.01 0.75
N LEU A 109 -1.11 5.39 2.01
CA LEU A 109 -0.21 6.35 2.63
C LEU A 109 0.77 5.60 3.53
N VAL A 110 2.06 5.82 3.34
CA VAL A 110 3.10 5.32 4.24
C VAL A 110 3.63 6.49 5.07
N ILE A 111 3.61 6.36 6.37
CA ILE A 111 4.13 7.40 7.27
C ILE A 111 5.29 6.89 8.11
N TYR A 112 6.28 7.74 8.30
CA TYR A 112 7.49 7.49 9.08
C TYR A 112 7.51 8.49 10.26
N PRO A 113 6.71 8.27 11.33
CA PRO A 113 6.59 9.25 12.41
C PRO A 113 7.90 9.47 13.15
N SER A 114 8.82 8.50 13.09
CA SER A 114 10.18 8.59 13.61
C SER A 114 11.16 7.78 12.74
N MET A 115 12.35 8.32 12.51
CA MET A 115 13.45 7.61 11.85
C MET A 115 14.36 6.88 12.84
N TYR A 116 14.19 7.11 14.13
CA TYR A 116 14.96 6.44 15.17
C TYR A 116 14.66 4.95 15.24
N CYS A 117 15.70 4.13 15.38
CA CYS A 117 15.61 2.70 15.60
C CYS A 117 16.63 2.22 16.62
N ASP A 118 16.21 1.36 17.53
CA ASP A 118 17.05 0.69 18.51
C ASP A 118 17.89 -0.46 17.93
N LEU A 119 17.64 -0.89 16.68
CA LEU A 119 18.39 -1.93 15.99
C LEU A 119 19.20 -1.40 14.80
N LYS A 120 20.17 -2.21 14.36
CA LYS A 120 21.04 -1.94 13.21
C LYS A 120 21.05 -3.14 12.26
N CYS A 121 19.86 -3.56 11.80
CA CYS A 121 19.71 -4.70 10.88
C CYS A 121 20.58 -4.53 9.63
N GLY A 122 21.25 -5.60 9.21
CA GLY A 122 22.17 -5.57 8.07
C GLY A 122 21.49 -5.32 6.72
N PHE A 123 20.21 -5.67 6.61
CA PHE A 123 19.35 -5.49 5.43
C PHE A 123 18.56 -4.17 5.41
N CYS A 124 18.68 -3.34 6.45
CA CYS A 124 17.87 -2.13 6.58
C CYS A 124 18.25 -1.10 5.50
N PHE A 125 17.26 -0.56 4.83
CA PHE A 125 17.44 0.47 3.80
C PHE A 125 17.61 1.89 4.36
N LEU A 126 17.40 2.09 5.68
CA LEU A 126 17.55 3.39 6.33
C LEU A 126 18.98 3.62 6.80
N ALA A 127 19.63 4.67 6.26
CA ALA A 127 20.98 5.06 6.64
C ALA A 127 21.02 5.92 7.90
N ASN A 128 20.23 6.97 7.91
CA ASN A 128 20.17 7.91 9.02
C ASN A 128 19.02 7.54 9.94
N ARG A 129 19.35 7.31 11.22
CA ARG A 129 18.40 6.87 12.25
C ARG A 129 18.26 7.94 13.35
N GLU A 130 18.75 9.14 13.11
CA GLU A 130 18.51 10.27 13.99
C GLU A 130 17.18 10.93 13.64
N ASP A 131 16.42 11.26 14.66
CA ASP A 131 15.14 11.90 14.53
C ASP A 131 15.05 13.13 15.42
N ARG A 132 15.62 14.22 14.90
CA ARG A 132 15.63 15.50 15.62
C ARG A 132 14.35 16.31 15.42
N ASN A 133 13.47 15.91 14.47
CA ASN A 133 12.34 16.72 14.00
C ASN A 133 11.01 15.98 14.02
N ALA A 134 10.88 14.90 14.81
CA ALA A 134 9.63 14.16 14.92
C ALA A 134 8.51 15.08 15.44
N LYS A 135 7.40 15.12 14.69
CA LYS A 135 6.22 15.93 15.03
C LYS A 135 5.31 15.17 15.99
N PRO A 136 4.52 15.83 16.83
CA PRO A 136 3.54 15.18 17.72
C PRO A 136 2.42 14.49 16.92
N ALA A 137 1.73 13.53 17.53
CA ALA A 137 0.64 12.77 16.90
C ALA A 137 -0.47 13.65 16.35
N LYS A 138 -0.75 14.82 16.99
CA LYS A 138 -1.74 15.78 16.52
C LYS A 138 -1.45 16.31 15.11
N ASP A 139 -0.19 16.51 14.75
CA ASP A 139 0.18 16.96 13.40
C ASP A 139 -0.06 15.84 12.37
N TRP A 140 0.24 14.59 12.74
CA TRP A 140 -0.07 13.41 11.94
C TRP A 140 -1.57 13.17 11.77
N GLU A 141 -2.36 13.43 12.81
CA GLU A 141 -3.82 13.30 12.74
C GLU A 141 -4.41 14.18 11.62
N ARG A 142 -3.91 15.40 11.44
CA ARG A 142 -4.30 16.26 10.32
C ARG A 142 -4.02 15.62 8.97
N ILE A 143 -2.85 15.01 8.81
CA ILE A 143 -2.47 14.28 7.60
C ILE A 143 -3.38 13.07 7.38
N LEU A 144 -3.66 12.30 8.44
CA LEU A 144 -4.55 11.13 8.37
C LEU A 144 -5.99 11.52 8.01
N ARG A 145 -6.49 12.66 8.50
CA ARG A 145 -7.81 13.20 8.10
C ARG A 145 -7.84 13.53 6.62
N GLN A 146 -6.86 14.27 6.11
CA GLN A 146 -6.75 14.55 4.67
C GLN A 146 -6.71 13.25 3.83
N ALA A 147 -5.92 12.27 4.25
CA ALA A 147 -5.83 10.99 3.55
C ALA A 147 -7.18 10.25 3.54
N LYS A 148 -7.90 10.21 4.68
CA LYS A 148 -9.23 9.61 4.78
C LYS A 148 -10.24 10.32 3.88
N ASP A 149 -10.29 11.65 3.93
CA ASP A 149 -11.26 12.46 3.19
C ASP A 149 -11.05 12.33 1.67
N ASN A 150 -9.80 12.10 1.23
CA ASN A 150 -9.45 11.82 -0.16
C ASN A 150 -9.54 10.31 -0.51
N GLY A 151 -10.06 9.46 0.37
CA GLY A 151 -10.34 8.07 0.07
C GLY A 151 -9.10 7.16 0.03
N VAL A 152 -8.11 7.36 0.92
CA VAL A 152 -7.05 6.38 1.13
C VAL A 152 -7.62 5.06 1.65
N LEU A 153 -7.12 3.93 1.16
CA LEU A 153 -7.55 2.60 1.61
C LEU A 153 -6.85 2.14 2.88
N SER A 154 -5.58 2.46 2.99
CA SER A 154 -4.76 2.02 4.11
C SER A 154 -3.63 2.98 4.42
N VAL A 155 -3.20 2.93 5.68
CA VAL A 155 -2.02 3.60 6.17
C VAL A 155 -1.03 2.56 6.66
N SER A 156 0.24 2.70 6.28
CA SER A 156 1.34 1.88 6.82
C SER A 156 2.23 2.75 7.69
N ILE A 157 2.32 2.44 8.97
CA ILE A 157 3.23 3.11 9.91
C ILE A 157 4.54 2.35 9.92
N LEU A 158 5.55 2.98 9.34
CA LEU A 158 6.91 2.50 9.26
C LEU A 158 7.85 3.49 9.96
N GLY A 159 9.15 3.37 9.72
CA GLY A 159 10.14 4.28 10.26
C GLY A 159 11.47 3.59 10.53
N GLY A 160 12.21 4.07 11.51
CA GLY A 160 13.24 3.29 12.17
C GLY A 160 12.57 2.16 12.93
N GLU A 161 12.10 2.45 14.13
CA GLU A 161 11.19 1.57 14.89
C GLU A 161 9.99 2.41 15.37
N PRO A 162 8.79 2.22 14.79
CA PRO A 162 7.63 3.06 15.09
C PRO A 162 7.25 3.07 16.57
N THR A 163 7.42 1.93 17.27
CA THR A 163 7.08 1.84 18.70
C THR A 163 8.04 2.62 19.59
N ARG A 164 9.13 3.18 19.02
CA ARG A 164 10.06 4.10 19.69
C ARG A 164 9.71 5.57 19.46
N TYR A 165 8.77 5.86 18.57
CA TYR A 165 8.25 7.20 18.44
C TYR A 165 7.60 7.67 19.74
N PHE A 166 7.93 8.86 20.19
CA PHE A 166 7.58 9.33 21.55
C PHE A 166 6.06 9.41 21.79
N ASP A 167 5.28 9.63 20.73
CA ASP A 167 3.82 9.87 20.78
C ASP A 167 3.04 8.77 20.03
N ILE A 168 3.58 7.56 19.99
CA ILE A 168 2.99 6.45 19.21
C ILE A 168 1.59 6.07 19.68
N ASP A 169 1.33 6.07 20.97
CA ASP A 169 0.04 5.64 21.53
C ASP A 169 -1.08 6.57 21.04
N ASN A 170 -0.87 7.89 21.05
CA ASN A 170 -1.83 8.87 20.53
C ASN A 170 -2.00 8.76 19.01
N LEU A 171 -0.94 8.48 18.26
CA LEU A 171 -1.03 8.25 16.81
C LEU A 171 -1.88 7.03 16.49
N LEU A 172 -1.72 5.92 17.22
CA LEU A 172 -2.53 4.72 17.04
C LEU A 172 -4.00 4.97 17.41
N ILE A 173 -4.26 5.72 18.50
CA ILE A 173 -5.62 6.11 18.88
C ILE A 173 -6.26 6.94 17.77
N ALA A 174 -5.56 7.91 17.18
CA ALA A 174 -6.08 8.70 16.08
C ALA A 174 -6.42 7.83 14.83
N CYS A 175 -5.59 6.83 14.50
CA CYS A 175 -5.89 5.89 13.42
C CYS A 175 -7.16 5.08 13.70
N GLU A 176 -7.34 4.61 14.93
CA GLU A 176 -8.51 3.84 15.35
C GLU A 176 -9.79 4.69 15.31
N GLU A 177 -9.77 5.91 15.85
CA GLU A 177 -10.90 6.85 15.85
C GLU A 177 -11.30 7.26 14.44
N LEU A 178 -10.33 7.46 13.55
CA LEU A 178 -10.57 7.73 12.14
C LEU A 178 -11.05 6.49 11.36
N LYS A 179 -11.06 5.30 11.97
CA LYS A 179 -11.43 4.04 11.33
C LYS A 179 -10.62 3.77 10.04
N ILE A 180 -9.35 4.14 10.03
CA ILE A 180 -8.46 3.92 8.89
C ILE A 180 -7.78 2.57 9.07
N LYS A 181 -7.88 1.69 8.06
CA LYS A 181 -7.12 0.44 8.07
C LYS A 181 -5.63 0.75 8.11
N THR A 182 -4.99 0.36 9.19
CA THR A 182 -3.60 0.71 9.49
C THR A 182 -2.77 -0.54 9.74
N THR A 183 -1.56 -0.57 9.24
CA THR A 183 -0.54 -1.54 9.65
C THR A 183 0.59 -0.80 10.38
N ILE A 184 1.15 -1.42 11.41
CA ILE A 184 2.35 -0.93 12.09
C ILE A 184 3.40 -2.04 12.09
N THR A 185 4.56 -1.78 11.47
CA THR A 185 5.65 -2.75 11.42
C THR A 185 6.63 -2.48 12.56
N THR A 186 6.91 -3.50 13.38
CA THR A 186 7.75 -3.37 14.56
C THR A 186 8.73 -4.54 14.72
N ASN A 187 9.91 -4.24 15.25
CA ASN A 187 10.88 -5.24 15.70
C ASN A 187 10.52 -5.82 17.08
N ALA A 188 9.52 -5.28 17.78
CA ALA A 188 8.98 -5.70 19.08
C ALA A 188 9.97 -5.64 20.27
N GLN A 189 11.18 -5.09 20.11
CA GLN A 189 12.20 -5.20 21.18
C GLN A 189 11.89 -4.34 22.39
N LEU A 190 11.50 -3.10 22.20
CA LEU A 190 11.26 -2.13 23.26
C LEU A 190 9.85 -1.55 23.21
N ILE A 191 8.88 -2.32 22.74
CA ILE A 191 7.48 -1.90 22.71
C ILE A 191 6.93 -1.74 24.13
N LYS A 192 6.22 -0.63 24.37
CA LYS A 192 5.60 -0.35 25.69
C LYS A 192 4.36 -1.24 25.90
N LYS A 193 4.06 -1.52 27.16
CA LYS A 193 2.87 -2.27 27.54
C LYS A 193 1.59 -1.56 27.06
N SER A 194 1.49 -0.24 27.22
CA SER A 194 0.37 0.58 26.73
C SER A 194 0.15 0.41 25.22
N THR A 195 1.21 0.46 24.45
CA THR A 195 1.15 0.27 22.98
C THR A 195 0.64 -1.13 22.63
N VAL A 196 1.12 -2.17 23.33
CA VAL A 196 0.62 -3.56 23.13
C VAL A 196 -0.87 -3.67 23.46
N GLU A 197 -1.34 -3.04 24.52
CA GLU A 197 -2.75 -3.04 24.92
C GLU A 197 -3.64 -2.31 23.89
N ILE A 198 -3.18 -1.17 23.34
CA ILE A 198 -3.86 -0.47 22.26
C ILE A 198 -3.98 -1.38 21.04
N LEU A 199 -2.85 -1.97 20.60
CA LEU A 199 -2.83 -2.88 19.45
C LEU A 199 -3.76 -4.08 19.65
N ALA A 200 -3.76 -4.69 20.83
CA ALA A 200 -4.61 -5.84 21.15
C ALA A 200 -6.10 -5.52 21.04
N LYS A 201 -6.52 -4.32 21.44
CA LYS A 201 -7.94 -3.89 21.45
C LYS A 201 -8.41 -3.27 20.13
N SER A 202 -7.50 -2.79 19.29
CA SER A 202 -7.84 -2.05 18.08
C SER A 202 -8.53 -2.95 17.03
N LYS A 203 -9.50 -2.37 16.29
CA LYS A 203 -10.21 -3.03 15.19
C LYS A 203 -9.57 -2.72 13.84
N TYR A 204 -9.03 -1.52 13.69
CA TYR A 204 -8.53 -1.00 12.41
C TYR A 204 -7.01 -1.12 12.27
N ILE A 205 -6.27 -1.45 13.33
CA ILE A 205 -4.80 -1.52 13.31
C ILE A 205 -4.35 -2.98 13.35
N THR A 206 -3.49 -3.38 12.43
CA THR A 206 -2.89 -4.71 12.37
C THR A 206 -1.39 -4.61 12.65
N PRO A 207 -0.87 -5.19 13.74
CA PRO A 207 0.57 -5.27 13.96
C PRO A 207 1.23 -6.22 12.95
N VAL A 208 2.40 -5.80 12.45
CA VAL A 208 3.28 -6.59 11.58
C VAL A 208 4.61 -6.77 12.30
N LEU A 209 4.94 -8.00 12.66
CA LEU A 209 6.16 -8.33 13.39
C LEU A 209 7.31 -8.59 12.41
N SER A 210 8.41 -7.87 12.57
CA SER A 210 9.64 -8.13 11.80
C SER A 210 10.35 -9.34 12.42
N LEU A 211 10.19 -10.50 11.80
CA LEU A 211 10.79 -11.77 12.24
C LEU A 211 11.43 -12.48 11.05
N GLN A 212 12.77 -12.60 11.08
CA GLN A 212 13.50 -13.07 9.91
C GLN A 212 13.62 -14.59 9.85
N THR A 213 13.70 -15.24 11.02
CA THR A 213 13.79 -16.70 11.19
C THR A 213 13.55 -17.05 12.66
N LEU A 214 13.20 -18.29 12.93
CA LEU A 214 13.14 -18.83 14.31
C LEU A 214 14.53 -19.24 14.84
N ASP A 215 15.53 -19.42 13.95
CA ASP A 215 16.91 -19.68 14.35
C ASP A 215 17.50 -18.48 15.10
N PRO A 216 17.85 -18.61 16.39
CA PRO A 216 18.34 -17.48 17.18
C PRO A 216 19.67 -16.93 16.70
N LYS A 217 20.54 -17.75 16.11
CA LYS A 217 21.86 -17.33 15.62
C LYS A 217 21.71 -16.51 14.34
N LEU A 218 20.94 -17.03 13.38
CA LEU A 218 20.71 -16.31 12.11
C LEU A 218 19.89 -15.04 12.35
N ASN A 219 18.86 -15.07 13.21
CA ASN A 219 18.10 -13.84 13.50
C ASN A 219 19.00 -12.77 14.16
N PHE A 220 19.91 -13.19 15.04
CA PHE A 220 20.89 -12.27 15.64
C PHE A 220 21.86 -11.72 14.58
N GLU A 221 22.33 -12.54 13.65
CA GLU A 221 23.19 -12.09 12.54
C GLU A 221 22.47 -11.02 11.67
N LEU A 222 21.20 -11.24 11.38
CA LEU A 222 20.42 -10.37 10.49
C LEU A 222 19.93 -9.08 11.17
N MET A 223 19.47 -9.19 12.43
CA MET A 223 18.80 -8.09 13.14
C MET A 223 19.59 -7.54 14.34
N GLY A 224 20.60 -8.25 14.82
CA GLY A 224 21.30 -7.93 16.08
C GLY A 224 20.56 -8.34 17.34
N VAL A 225 19.47 -9.12 17.23
CA VAL A 225 18.64 -9.59 18.34
C VAL A 225 18.15 -11.01 18.09
N ARG A 226 17.87 -11.76 19.19
CA ARG A 226 17.19 -13.06 19.12
C ARG A 226 15.70 -12.88 18.85
N PRO A 227 14.99 -13.90 18.33
CA PRO A 227 13.58 -13.80 17.92
C PRO A 227 12.58 -13.88 19.10
N ASP A 228 13.06 -14.08 20.33
CA ASP A 228 12.24 -14.44 21.49
C ASP A 228 11.09 -13.46 21.78
N ARG A 229 11.34 -12.14 21.60
CA ARG A 229 10.31 -11.11 21.85
C ARG A 229 9.23 -11.08 20.80
N GLN A 230 9.60 -11.21 19.53
CA GLN A 230 8.64 -11.30 18.43
C GLN A 230 7.76 -12.55 18.57
N ILE A 231 8.37 -13.70 18.88
CA ILE A 231 7.67 -14.97 19.13
C ILE A 231 6.68 -14.82 20.30
N LYS A 232 7.14 -14.24 21.41
CA LYS A 232 6.28 -14.01 22.59
C LYS A 232 5.10 -13.10 22.27
N LEU A 233 5.33 -12.03 21.52
CA LEU A 233 4.28 -11.07 21.15
C LEU A 233 3.28 -11.69 20.16
N ALA A 234 3.73 -12.49 19.19
CA ALA A 234 2.86 -13.22 18.28
C ALA A 234 1.93 -14.19 19.03
N LYS A 235 2.48 -14.96 20.00
CA LYS A 235 1.70 -15.85 20.87
C LYS A 235 0.68 -15.09 21.71
N TYR A 236 1.07 -13.96 22.29
CA TYR A 236 0.15 -13.12 23.04
C TYR A 236 -1.01 -12.60 22.17
N PHE A 237 -0.75 -12.14 20.94
CA PHE A 237 -1.82 -11.72 20.05
C PHE A 237 -2.78 -12.85 19.69
N LYS A 238 -2.26 -14.08 19.49
CA LYS A 238 -3.12 -15.27 19.34
C LYS A 238 -4.03 -15.49 20.56
N GLU A 239 -3.46 -15.44 21.77
CA GLU A 239 -4.20 -15.65 23.02
C GLU A 239 -5.35 -14.66 23.20
N VAL A 240 -5.15 -13.40 22.83
CA VAL A 240 -6.18 -12.35 22.94
C VAL A 240 -7.06 -12.24 21.67
N GLY A 241 -6.93 -13.14 20.72
CA GLY A 241 -7.70 -13.14 19.47
C GLY A 241 -7.39 -12.00 18.50
N LYS A 242 -6.22 -11.35 18.65
CA LYS A 242 -5.78 -10.28 17.79
C LYS A 242 -5.09 -10.80 16.55
N LYS A 243 -5.60 -10.41 15.36
CA LYS A 243 -4.92 -10.66 14.09
C LYS A 243 -3.59 -9.92 14.05
N CYS A 244 -2.53 -10.62 13.66
CA CYS A 244 -1.22 -10.01 13.39
C CYS A 244 -0.58 -10.64 12.15
N ARG A 245 0.47 -10.01 11.65
CA ARG A 245 1.22 -10.45 10.48
C ARG A 245 2.69 -10.62 10.84
N ILE A 246 3.38 -11.43 10.05
CA ILE A 246 4.84 -11.56 10.09
C ILE A 246 5.39 -11.10 8.74
N ASN A 247 6.49 -10.37 8.80
CA ASN A 247 7.25 -9.97 7.62
C ASN A 247 8.73 -10.33 7.81
N ALA A 248 9.31 -11.00 6.81
CA ALA A 248 10.74 -11.28 6.71
C ALA A 248 11.32 -10.65 5.43
N VAL A 249 12.61 -10.33 5.44
CA VAL A 249 13.35 -9.93 4.25
C VAL A 249 14.20 -11.10 3.79
N TYR A 250 14.03 -11.54 2.55
CA TYR A 250 14.74 -12.70 2.03
C TYR A 250 16.22 -12.37 1.76
N THR A 251 17.10 -12.87 2.60
CA THR A 251 18.54 -12.54 2.58
C THR A 251 19.41 -13.77 2.55
N LYS A 252 19.43 -14.56 3.63
CA LYS A 252 20.28 -15.72 3.83
C LYS A 252 19.54 -16.97 4.25
N GLN A 253 18.24 -16.86 4.52
CA GLN A 253 17.40 -17.96 5.00
C GLN A 253 17.37 -19.09 3.98
N SER A 254 17.45 -20.34 4.45
CA SER A 254 17.14 -21.51 3.65
C SER A 254 15.64 -21.69 3.48
N TYR A 255 15.23 -22.57 2.56
CA TYR A 255 13.83 -22.93 2.39
C TYR A 255 13.26 -23.57 3.65
N GLU A 256 14.01 -24.43 4.33
CA GLU A 256 13.63 -25.08 5.59
C GLU A 256 13.37 -24.05 6.68
N GLN A 257 14.20 -23.03 6.81
CA GLN A 257 14.01 -21.96 7.78
C GLN A 257 12.78 -21.08 7.47
N ILE A 258 12.42 -20.92 6.20
CA ILE A 258 11.17 -20.26 5.83
C ILE A 258 9.98 -21.15 6.14
N ILE A 259 10.08 -22.47 5.91
CA ILE A 259 9.02 -23.44 6.27
C ILE A 259 8.80 -23.48 7.80
N GLU A 260 9.86 -23.42 8.59
CA GLU A 260 9.71 -23.30 10.06
C GLU A 260 8.90 -22.06 10.45
N LEU A 261 9.11 -20.91 9.78
CA LEU A 261 8.27 -19.73 9.97
C LEU A 261 6.83 -19.92 9.49
N VAL A 262 6.61 -20.64 8.39
CA VAL A 262 5.27 -21.00 7.91
C VAL A 262 4.53 -21.83 8.95
N ASP A 263 5.17 -22.89 9.47
CA ASP A 263 4.58 -23.74 10.50
C ASP A 263 4.27 -22.94 11.77
N PHE A 264 5.18 -22.08 12.21
CA PHE A 264 4.95 -21.17 13.32
C PHE A 264 3.74 -20.24 13.05
N CYS A 265 3.59 -19.73 11.83
CA CYS A 265 2.46 -18.88 11.46
C CYS A 265 1.14 -19.65 11.51
N ILE A 266 1.09 -20.87 10.99
CA ILE A 266 -0.08 -21.74 11.02
C ILE A 266 -0.47 -22.07 12.46
N GLU A 267 0.45 -22.52 13.27
CA GLU A 267 0.24 -22.88 14.68
C GLU A 267 -0.26 -21.69 15.52
N ASN A 268 0.23 -20.49 15.24
CA ASN A 268 -0.12 -19.27 15.96
C ASN A 268 -1.23 -18.45 15.29
N LYS A 269 -1.92 -18.98 14.27
CA LYS A 269 -3.03 -18.34 13.56
C LYS A 269 -2.68 -16.92 13.08
N ILE A 270 -1.47 -16.77 12.56
CA ILE A 270 -1.02 -15.51 11.95
C ILE A 270 -1.87 -15.23 10.71
N ASP A 271 -2.38 -14.01 10.57
CA ASP A 271 -3.27 -13.61 9.47
C ASP A 271 -2.55 -13.62 8.10
N ARG A 272 -1.29 -13.21 8.08
CA ARG A 272 -0.47 -13.20 6.87
C ARG A 272 1.01 -13.32 7.21
N PHE A 273 1.72 -14.09 6.40
CA PHE A 273 3.19 -14.10 6.36
C PHE A 273 3.65 -13.60 5.01
N SER A 274 4.50 -12.58 5.00
CA SER A 274 5.11 -12.06 3.77
C SER A 274 6.63 -12.10 3.83
N VAL A 275 7.22 -12.42 2.67
CA VAL A 275 8.67 -12.42 2.47
C VAL A 275 9.02 -11.36 1.42
N ALA A 276 9.66 -10.30 1.88
CA ALA A 276 10.01 -9.17 1.02
C ALA A 276 11.34 -9.39 0.31
N ASN A 277 11.41 -8.94 -0.94
CA ASN A 277 12.68 -8.87 -1.67
C ASN A 277 13.64 -7.91 -0.96
N TYR A 278 14.88 -8.37 -0.80
CA TYR A 278 15.96 -7.51 -0.37
C TYR A 278 16.32 -6.48 -1.47
N SER A 279 16.26 -5.21 -1.15
CA SER A 279 16.51 -4.12 -2.09
C SER A 279 17.73 -3.31 -1.69
N GLU A 280 18.67 -3.16 -2.63
CA GLU A 280 19.87 -2.31 -2.49
C GLU A 280 19.66 -0.91 -3.06
N VAL A 281 18.44 -0.54 -3.44
CA VAL A 281 18.16 0.73 -4.16
C VAL A 281 18.61 1.96 -3.38
N THR A 282 18.55 1.92 -2.06
CA THR A 282 19.02 3.02 -1.21
C THR A 282 20.52 3.07 -1.00
N GLY A 283 21.24 1.97 -1.29
CA GLY A 283 22.68 1.87 -1.10
C GLY A 283 23.19 1.79 0.35
N TYR A 284 22.28 1.66 1.33
CA TYR A 284 22.66 1.66 2.75
C TYR A 284 22.75 0.28 3.41
N THR A 285 22.44 -0.75 2.67
CA THR A 285 22.44 -2.13 3.17
C THR A 285 23.86 -2.68 3.29
N LYS A 286 24.12 -3.47 4.34
CA LYS A 286 25.43 -4.07 4.62
C LYS A 286 25.57 -5.52 4.13
N ILE A 287 24.45 -6.16 3.81
CA ILE A 287 24.39 -7.54 3.33
C ILE A 287 24.50 -7.51 1.81
N LYS A 288 25.37 -8.34 1.24
CA LYS A 288 25.38 -8.53 -0.22
C LYS A 288 24.14 -9.33 -0.63
N LYS A 289 23.49 -8.90 -1.69
CA LYS A 289 22.34 -9.60 -2.28
C LYS A 289 22.76 -11.03 -2.65
N LYS A 290 22.06 -12.02 -2.12
CA LYS A 290 22.26 -13.42 -2.41
C LYS A 290 21.23 -13.96 -3.39
N TYR A 291 20.00 -13.44 -3.33
CA TYR A 291 18.84 -13.92 -4.07
C TYR A 291 18.31 -12.86 -5.01
N ASP A 292 17.87 -13.26 -6.20
CA ASP A 292 17.22 -12.40 -7.18
C ASP A 292 15.67 -12.58 -7.16
N LEU A 293 14.97 -11.97 -8.10
CA LEU A 293 13.52 -12.10 -8.21
C LEU A 293 13.08 -13.52 -8.60
N SER A 294 13.91 -14.25 -9.35
CA SER A 294 13.61 -15.64 -9.73
C SER A 294 13.73 -16.57 -8.53
N ASP A 295 14.67 -16.30 -7.61
CA ASP A 295 14.76 -17.02 -6.34
C ASP A 295 13.51 -16.76 -5.49
N LEU A 296 13.03 -15.52 -5.44
CA LEU A 296 11.83 -15.17 -4.69
C LEU A 296 10.58 -15.82 -5.29
N ARG A 297 10.50 -15.94 -6.63
CA ARG A 297 9.46 -16.70 -7.30
C ARG A 297 9.51 -18.17 -6.90
N ARG A 298 10.66 -18.84 -7.01
CA ARG A 298 10.82 -20.25 -6.62
C ARG A 298 10.44 -20.49 -5.16
N LEU A 299 10.81 -19.55 -4.28
CA LEU A 299 10.38 -19.59 -2.88
C LEU A 299 8.86 -19.48 -2.75
N ASN A 300 8.23 -18.59 -3.51
CA ASN A 300 6.78 -18.43 -3.47
C ASN A 300 6.06 -19.70 -3.90
N GLU A 301 6.49 -20.31 -5.01
CA GLU A 301 5.93 -21.57 -5.52
C GLU A 301 6.10 -22.68 -4.48
N TYR A 302 7.31 -22.88 -3.97
CA TYR A 302 7.62 -23.91 -2.97
C TYR A 302 6.76 -23.78 -1.69
N VAL A 303 6.64 -22.59 -1.13
CA VAL A 303 5.86 -22.34 0.09
C VAL A 303 4.36 -22.46 -0.17
N THR A 304 3.88 -22.01 -1.32
CA THR A 304 2.45 -22.12 -1.68
C THR A 304 2.05 -23.59 -1.83
N ASP A 305 2.88 -24.40 -2.47
CA ASP A 305 2.65 -25.85 -2.61
C ASP A 305 2.64 -26.53 -1.23
N TYR A 306 3.59 -26.17 -0.35
CA TYR A 306 3.65 -26.69 1.01
C TYR A 306 2.40 -26.40 1.84
N ILE A 307 1.89 -25.16 1.78
CA ILE A 307 0.66 -24.74 2.46
C ILE A 307 -0.56 -25.47 1.88
N THR A 308 -0.62 -25.60 0.55
CA THR A 308 -1.72 -26.30 -0.15
C THR A 308 -1.77 -27.77 0.20
N GLN A 309 -0.64 -28.49 0.20
CA GLN A 309 -0.56 -29.89 0.56
C GLN A 309 -1.00 -30.19 2.00
N ARG A 310 -0.89 -29.20 2.89
CA ARG A 310 -1.32 -29.28 4.29
C ARG A 310 -2.74 -28.80 4.54
N GLU A 311 -3.44 -28.35 3.50
CA GLU A 311 -4.78 -27.72 3.60
C GLU A 311 -4.81 -26.60 4.66
N ALA A 312 -3.67 -25.90 4.83
CA ALA A 312 -3.53 -24.87 5.85
C ALA A 312 -4.07 -23.52 5.39
N ASN A 313 -4.71 -22.81 6.30
CA ASN A 313 -5.25 -21.46 6.02
C ASN A 313 -4.23 -20.40 6.48
N LEU A 314 -3.24 -20.13 5.65
CA LEU A 314 -2.27 -19.04 5.83
C LEU A 314 -2.19 -18.21 4.54
N ASN A 315 -2.40 -16.91 4.66
CA ASN A 315 -2.14 -15.98 3.55
C ASN A 315 -0.63 -15.75 3.45
N PHE A 316 0.02 -16.44 2.51
CA PHE A 316 1.43 -16.27 2.20
C PHE A 316 1.61 -15.41 0.95
N ALA A 317 2.62 -14.54 0.93
CA ALA A 317 2.99 -13.79 -0.25
C ALA A 317 4.48 -13.43 -0.25
N THR A 318 5.08 -13.44 -1.43
CA THR A 318 6.36 -12.76 -1.66
C THR A 318 6.09 -11.34 -2.16
N GLU A 319 6.91 -10.38 -1.72
CA GLU A 319 6.72 -8.96 -2.01
C GLU A 319 8.00 -8.36 -2.60
N GLY A 320 7.86 -7.58 -3.66
CA GLY A 320 8.99 -6.89 -4.28
C GLY A 320 8.59 -6.04 -5.46
N CYS A 321 9.31 -4.94 -5.66
CA CYS A 321 9.16 -4.15 -6.88
C CYS A 321 9.57 -5.00 -8.09
N HIS A 322 8.76 -4.91 -9.15
CA HIS A 322 9.01 -5.65 -10.42
C HIS A 322 9.03 -7.18 -10.30
N LEU A 323 8.45 -7.75 -9.23
CA LEU A 323 8.39 -9.21 -9.05
C LEU A 323 7.72 -9.92 -10.25
N PHE A 324 6.76 -9.27 -10.90
CA PHE A 324 6.12 -9.78 -12.12
C PHE A 324 7.12 -10.08 -13.25
N THR A 325 8.30 -9.47 -13.27
CA THR A 325 9.35 -9.78 -14.28
C THR A 325 10.00 -11.15 -14.06
N ALA A 326 9.77 -11.79 -12.92
CA ALA A 326 10.19 -13.15 -12.67
C ALA A 326 9.19 -14.21 -13.20
N TYR A 327 8.06 -13.77 -13.77
CA TYR A 327 7.00 -14.64 -14.29
C TYR A 327 6.89 -14.50 -15.82
N PRO A 328 7.77 -15.16 -16.61
CA PRO A 328 7.81 -15.02 -18.07
C PRO A 328 6.50 -15.46 -18.75
N GLU A 329 5.70 -16.33 -18.11
CA GLU A 329 4.37 -16.70 -18.57
C GLU A 329 3.39 -15.53 -18.65
N LEU A 330 3.56 -14.49 -17.85
CA LEU A 330 2.76 -13.27 -17.94
C LEU A 330 3.02 -12.48 -19.23
N ILE A 331 4.18 -12.72 -19.87
CA ILE A 331 4.56 -12.04 -21.12
C ILE A 331 3.87 -12.74 -22.31
N ASN A 332 3.82 -14.08 -22.26
CA ASN A 332 3.36 -14.91 -23.35
C ASN A 332 1.84 -15.10 -23.35
N ASN A 333 1.21 -14.95 -22.20
CA ASN A 333 -0.24 -14.98 -22.09
C ASN A 333 -0.77 -13.58 -22.35
N SER A 334 -1.68 -13.42 -23.32
CA SER A 334 -2.36 -12.16 -23.61
C SER A 334 -3.31 -11.80 -22.45
N ILE A 335 -2.74 -11.53 -21.27
CA ILE A 335 -3.52 -11.06 -20.14
C ILE A 335 -3.86 -9.60 -20.41
N GLU A 336 -5.15 -9.34 -20.62
CA GLU A 336 -5.66 -7.99 -20.67
C GLU A 336 -5.77 -7.45 -19.24
N PHE A 337 -4.96 -6.44 -18.94
CA PHE A 337 -5.05 -5.69 -17.70
C PHE A 337 -6.03 -4.54 -17.88
N SER A 338 -6.91 -4.31 -16.91
CA SER A 338 -7.68 -3.08 -16.85
C SER A 338 -6.77 -1.88 -16.61
N GLU A 339 -7.25 -0.66 -16.85
CA GLU A 339 -6.49 0.55 -16.55
C GLU A 339 -6.14 0.66 -15.07
N PHE A 340 -6.99 0.16 -14.19
CA PHE A 340 -6.69 0.10 -12.76
C PHE A 340 -5.58 -0.91 -12.47
N ASP A 341 -5.63 -2.10 -13.07
CA ASP A 341 -4.60 -3.13 -12.88
C ASP A 341 -3.23 -2.66 -13.36
N GLU A 342 -3.15 -1.97 -14.49
CA GLU A 342 -1.90 -1.36 -14.98
C GLU A 342 -1.28 -0.42 -13.94
N MET A 343 -2.10 0.38 -13.25
CA MET A 343 -1.66 1.30 -12.20
C MET A 343 -1.36 0.57 -10.88
N TYR A 344 -2.16 -0.43 -10.53
CA TYR A 344 -2.07 -1.14 -9.25
C TYR A 344 -0.86 -2.07 -9.19
N TYR A 345 -0.60 -2.83 -10.27
CA TYR A 345 0.54 -3.74 -10.37
C TYR A 345 1.83 -3.05 -10.86
N GLY A 346 1.71 -1.85 -11.42
CA GLY A 346 2.83 -1.05 -11.88
C GLY A 346 3.65 -0.42 -10.76
N CYS A 347 4.35 0.65 -11.11
CA CYS A 347 5.16 1.38 -10.13
C CYS A 347 4.26 2.11 -9.12
N ARG A 348 4.18 1.62 -7.89
CA ARG A 348 3.35 2.19 -6.82
C ARG A 348 3.64 3.67 -6.54
N ALA A 349 4.91 4.09 -6.70
CA ALA A 349 5.31 5.48 -6.55
C ALA A 349 4.63 6.43 -7.55
N LYS A 350 4.22 5.94 -8.71
CA LYS A 350 3.53 6.73 -9.74
C LYS A 350 2.06 6.96 -9.42
N TYR A 351 1.37 5.90 -8.93
CA TYR A 351 -0.07 5.82 -9.04
C TYR A 351 -0.81 5.53 -7.74
N THR A 352 -0.21 4.76 -6.82
CA THR A 352 -0.97 4.17 -5.72
C THR A 352 -0.42 4.46 -4.33
N LYS A 353 0.74 5.08 -4.23
CA LYS A 353 1.41 5.28 -2.93
C LYS A 353 1.98 6.69 -2.78
N MET A 354 1.94 7.20 -1.55
CA MET A 354 2.65 8.38 -1.09
C MET A 354 3.33 8.07 0.24
N GLU A 355 4.55 8.54 0.45
CA GLU A 355 5.31 8.33 1.68
C GLU A 355 5.66 9.66 2.33
N ILE A 356 5.48 9.78 3.64
CA ILE A 356 5.72 11.02 4.41
C ILE A 356 6.70 10.74 5.53
N MET A 357 7.82 11.45 5.51
CA MET A 357 8.90 11.33 6.47
C MET A 357 8.60 12.11 7.77
N SER A 358 9.35 11.83 8.83
CA SER A 358 9.16 12.45 10.16
C SER A 358 9.28 13.97 10.17
N ASN A 359 10.04 14.54 9.25
CA ASN A 359 10.19 15.98 9.05
C ASN A 359 9.14 16.61 8.11
N GLY A 360 8.22 15.79 7.57
CA GLY A 360 7.18 16.21 6.63
C GLY A 360 7.58 16.14 5.17
N ASP A 361 8.79 15.72 4.82
CA ASP A 361 9.17 15.50 3.42
C ASP A 361 8.28 14.43 2.80
N ILE A 362 7.81 14.70 1.57
CA ILE A 362 6.97 13.79 0.82
C ILE A 362 7.82 13.09 -0.23
N LEU A 363 7.75 11.77 -0.26
CA LEU A 363 8.43 10.92 -1.24
C LEU A 363 7.42 10.08 -2.01
N PRO A 364 7.60 9.88 -3.32
CA PRO A 364 6.82 8.90 -4.07
C PRO A 364 7.04 7.46 -3.57
N CYS A 365 8.26 7.13 -3.18
CA CYS A 365 8.61 5.93 -2.41
C CYS A 365 9.97 6.13 -1.71
N ILE A 366 10.26 5.27 -0.74
CA ILE A 366 11.49 5.34 0.06
C ILE A 366 12.79 5.30 -0.77
N ALA A 367 12.77 4.70 -1.97
CA ALA A 367 13.93 4.65 -2.86
C ALA A 367 14.39 6.05 -3.33
N PHE A 368 13.53 7.07 -3.22
CA PHE A 368 13.88 8.47 -3.50
C PHE A 368 14.65 9.14 -2.37
N LEU A 369 14.72 8.53 -1.19
CA LEU A 369 15.44 9.10 -0.05
C LEU A 369 16.91 9.38 -0.40
N GLY A 370 17.33 10.64 -0.26
CA GLY A 370 18.68 11.09 -0.63
C GLY A 370 18.98 11.18 -2.12
N VAL A 371 18.00 10.91 -3.00
CA VAL A 371 18.14 11.03 -4.46
C VAL A 371 17.38 12.24 -4.97
N ASN A 372 16.10 12.30 -4.72
CA ASN A 372 15.22 13.42 -5.06
C ASN A 372 13.96 13.34 -4.20
N GLN A 373 13.40 14.49 -3.83
CA GLN A 373 12.19 14.57 -3.03
C GLN A 373 11.33 15.72 -3.52
N THR A 374 10.06 15.75 -3.12
CA THR A 374 9.21 16.91 -3.35
C THR A 374 9.77 18.11 -2.59
N LYS A 375 9.52 19.31 -3.09
CA LYS A 375 9.85 20.55 -2.36
C LYS A 375 8.74 20.97 -1.40
N GLN A 376 7.71 20.14 -1.28
CA GLN A 376 6.53 20.39 -0.46
C GLN A 376 6.62 19.64 0.86
N ASN A 377 6.12 20.26 1.92
CA ASN A 377 6.07 19.66 3.26
C ASN A 377 4.63 19.27 3.61
N ALA A 378 4.40 18.03 4.03
CA ALA A 378 3.08 17.48 4.35
C ALA A 378 2.41 18.20 5.54
N PHE A 379 3.19 18.76 6.44
CA PHE A 379 2.66 19.52 7.57
C PHE A 379 2.23 20.95 7.20
N GLU A 380 2.54 21.42 6.00
CA GLU A 380 2.27 22.79 5.52
C GLU A 380 1.30 22.82 4.34
N LYS A 381 1.31 21.80 3.51
CA LYS A 381 0.56 21.72 2.26
C LYS A 381 -0.58 20.72 2.31
N ASP A 382 -1.56 20.92 1.44
CA ASP A 382 -2.58 19.92 1.17
C ASP A 382 -1.98 18.76 0.37
N LEU A 383 -2.23 17.52 0.80
CA LEU A 383 -1.69 16.33 0.15
C LEU A 383 -2.25 16.13 -1.26
N LEU A 384 -3.47 16.60 -1.51
CA LEU A 384 -4.10 16.52 -2.83
C LEU A 384 -3.40 17.43 -3.82
N ASP A 385 -3.03 18.66 -3.43
CA ASP A 385 -2.27 19.59 -4.26
C ASP A 385 -0.89 18.98 -4.62
N VAL A 386 -0.22 18.38 -3.63
CA VAL A 386 1.06 17.70 -3.88
C VAL A 386 0.89 16.55 -4.85
N TRP A 387 -0.17 15.75 -4.68
CA TRP A 387 -0.44 14.60 -5.56
C TRP A 387 -0.64 15.00 -7.01
N TYR A 388 -1.33 16.13 -7.26
CA TYR A 388 -1.62 16.60 -8.61
C TYR A 388 -0.49 17.42 -9.24
N ASP A 389 0.08 18.32 -8.48
CA ASP A 389 0.80 19.46 -9.06
C ASP A 389 2.31 19.44 -8.76
N ASP A 390 2.81 18.50 -7.91
CA ASP A 390 4.24 18.44 -7.63
C ASP A 390 5.04 17.97 -8.85
N PRO A 391 6.10 18.71 -9.24
CA PRO A 391 6.91 18.40 -10.42
C PRO A 391 7.58 17.02 -10.37
N LEU A 392 7.91 16.48 -9.19
CA LEU A 392 8.52 15.16 -9.07
C LEU A 392 7.52 14.08 -9.50
N TYR A 393 6.28 14.14 -9.02
CA TYR A 393 5.22 13.23 -9.46
C TYR A 393 4.94 13.38 -10.97
N GLY A 394 4.88 14.61 -11.47
CA GLY A 394 4.74 14.88 -12.90
C GLY A 394 5.86 14.26 -13.74
N GLY A 395 7.11 14.40 -13.29
CA GLY A 395 8.28 13.81 -13.93
C GLY A 395 8.26 12.27 -13.99
N ILE A 396 7.90 11.63 -12.86
CA ILE A 396 7.79 10.16 -12.79
C ILE A 396 6.68 9.66 -13.72
N ARG A 397 5.50 10.31 -13.71
CA ARG A 397 4.33 9.91 -14.49
C ARG A 397 4.49 10.13 -15.98
N SER A 398 5.25 11.16 -16.38
CA SER A 398 5.53 11.47 -17.79
C SER A 398 6.69 10.68 -18.38
N PHE A 399 7.47 9.96 -17.55
CA PHE A 399 8.59 9.17 -18.05
C PHE A 399 8.11 8.06 -18.98
N ARG A 400 8.78 7.94 -20.12
CA ARG A 400 8.58 6.84 -21.09
C ARG A 400 9.94 6.33 -21.53
N THR A 401 10.12 5.00 -21.44
CA THR A 401 11.34 4.36 -21.93
C THR A 401 11.44 4.42 -23.44
N LYS A 402 12.68 4.47 -23.95
CA LYS A 402 13.02 4.31 -25.37
C LYS A 402 13.94 3.11 -25.60
N ASN A 403 14.12 2.28 -24.59
CA ASN A 403 14.89 1.04 -24.72
C ASN A 403 14.15 0.07 -25.64
N SER A 404 14.82 -0.41 -26.70
CA SER A 404 14.19 -1.25 -27.74
C SER A 404 13.62 -2.56 -27.20
N ARG A 405 14.31 -3.20 -26.24
CA ARG A 405 13.80 -4.42 -25.59
C ARG A 405 12.55 -4.15 -24.76
N CYS A 406 12.51 -3.04 -24.05
CA CYS A 406 11.32 -2.64 -23.30
C CYS A 406 10.14 -2.35 -24.23
N LEU A 407 10.36 -1.67 -25.35
CA LEU A 407 9.31 -1.34 -26.31
C LEU A 407 8.65 -2.57 -26.96
N SER A 408 9.36 -3.68 -27.07
CA SER A 408 8.83 -4.96 -27.57
C SER A 408 8.33 -5.89 -26.47
N CYS A 409 8.37 -5.48 -25.19
CA CYS A 409 8.02 -6.33 -24.07
C CYS A 409 6.51 -6.28 -23.79
N GLY A 410 5.86 -7.45 -23.65
CA GLY A 410 4.43 -7.57 -23.33
C GLY A 410 4.04 -6.97 -21.97
N LEU A 411 5.00 -6.80 -21.05
CA LEU A 411 4.78 -6.18 -19.74
C LEU A 411 5.01 -4.65 -19.73
N LEU A 412 5.24 -4.02 -20.89
CA LEU A 412 5.57 -2.58 -20.93
C LEU A 412 4.51 -1.71 -20.24
N LYS A 413 3.24 -2.04 -20.38
CA LYS A 413 2.13 -1.28 -19.79
C LYS A 413 2.20 -1.23 -18.26
N ILE A 414 2.66 -2.30 -17.61
CA ILE A 414 2.81 -2.39 -16.15
C ILE A 414 4.19 -1.90 -15.71
N CYS A 415 5.25 -2.38 -16.39
CA CYS A 415 6.65 -2.13 -16.03
C CYS A 415 7.11 -0.71 -16.34
N GLU A 416 6.63 -0.14 -17.47
CA GLU A 416 6.98 1.20 -17.98
C GLU A 416 8.50 1.46 -18.09
N GLY A 417 9.31 0.38 -18.19
CA GLY A 417 10.76 0.44 -18.35
C GLY A 417 11.57 0.30 -17.05
N GLY A 418 10.91 0.00 -15.91
CA GLY A 418 11.61 -0.32 -14.67
C GLY A 418 11.50 0.74 -13.56
N CYS A 419 12.36 0.61 -12.56
CA CYS A 419 12.39 1.52 -11.42
C CYS A 419 12.92 2.90 -11.82
N TYR A 420 12.07 3.92 -11.71
CA TYR A 420 12.45 5.28 -12.07
C TYR A 420 13.69 5.78 -11.32
N VAL A 421 13.86 5.41 -10.05
CA VAL A 421 15.03 5.82 -9.26
C VAL A 421 16.32 5.22 -9.81
N ASN A 422 16.31 3.99 -10.29
CA ASN A 422 17.49 3.39 -10.95
C ASN A 422 17.78 4.11 -12.28
N LEU A 423 16.72 4.41 -13.04
CA LEU A 423 16.84 5.04 -14.35
C LEU A 423 17.41 6.47 -14.27
N ILE A 424 16.97 7.29 -13.32
CA ILE A 424 17.42 8.69 -13.22
C ILE A 424 18.88 8.85 -12.76
N LYS A 425 19.48 7.80 -12.22
CA LYS A 425 20.91 7.77 -11.88
C LYS A 425 21.81 7.62 -13.11
N GLU A 426 21.24 7.25 -14.24
CA GLU A 426 21.97 6.97 -15.47
C GLU A 426 22.09 8.21 -16.37
N LYS A 427 23.19 8.28 -17.15
CA LYS A 427 23.43 9.38 -18.11
C LYS A 427 22.38 9.45 -19.22
N SER A 428 21.80 8.30 -19.60
CA SER A 428 20.79 8.18 -20.65
C SER A 428 19.57 7.39 -20.19
N PRO A 429 18.79 7.91 -19.21
CA PRO A 429 17.75 7.14 -18.52
C PRO A 429 16.72 6.50 -19.46
N LYS A 430 16.35 7.18 -20.55
CA LYS A 430 15.33 6.67 -21.49
C LYS A 430 15.77 5.42 -22.27
N TYR A 431 17.07 5.20 -22.44
CA TYR A 431 17.63 4.07 -23.20
C TYR A 431 18.18 2.97 -22.29
N PHE A 432 18.28 3.25 -21.00
CA PHE A 432 18.79 2.31 -20.01
C PHE A 432 17.78 1.19 -19.73
N ARG A 433 18.29 0.01 -19.43
CA ARG A 433 17.48 -1.12 -18.93
C ARG A 433 17.72 -1.27 -17.44
N ASP A 434 16.63 -1.32 -16.69
CA ASP A 434 16.72 -1.53 -15.24
C ASP A 434 17.40 -2.87 -14.93
N PRO A 435 18.48 -2.90 -14.11
CA PRO A 435 19.15 -4.13 -13.71
C PRO A 435 18.26 -5.09 -12.91
N VAL A 436 17.17 -4.62 -12.35
CA VAL A 436 16.18 -5.47 -11.66
C VAL A 436 15.37 -6.32 -12.66
N CYS A 437 15.35 -5.95 -13.94
CA CYS A 437 14.63 -6.69 -14.98
C CYS A 437 15.30 -8.02 -15.30
N ASN A 438 14.63 -9.13 -15.05
CA ASN A 438 15.11 -10.50 -15.33
C ASN A 438 14.75 -11.01 -16.75
N LEU A 439 14.12 -10.19 -17.60
CA LEU A 439 13.65 -10.57 -18.95
C LEU A 439 14.67 -10.30 -20.01
#